data_7f4faffc04529e7b61c09a98db120de6
#
_entry.id   7f4faffc04529e7b61c09a98db120de6
#
_cell.length_a   1.000
_cell.length_b   1.000
_cell.length_c   1.000
_cell.angle_alpha   90.00
_cell.angle_beta   90.00
_cell.angle_gamma   90.00
#
_symmetry.space_group_name_H-M   'P 1'
#
loop_
_entity.id
_entity.type
_entity.pdbx_description
1 polymer ?
#
loop_
_entity_poly.entity_id
_entity_poly.type
_entity_poly.pdbx_seq_one_letter_code
_entity_poly.pdbx_strand_id
1 'polypeptide(L)'
;SGELLRQQLVLLGDRHCAWGVCRWDDIPLTIVGARPFSAGGGFHLSKAVEAVYGPVTLDQSVDRILAAAASVPLEEPLLVLAHSGPTGLGSDPDSPCGRDWKSPAIDWGDKDLSIAIDRIAVTRPPDLVVFGHMHHALKRGSGYRQSLIQDRRGTAYVNAACVPRSGLDTTGQPLLHWSWAEFSGSCLTHLSHRWYTPDGELRHQESLALHSAVQC
;
A
#
# COMPACT_ATOMS: atom_id res chain seq x y z
N SER A 1 -1.64 25.45 -0.06
CA SER A 1 -1.37 25.71 1.34
C SER A 1 -1.43 24.41 2.13
N GLY A 2 -0.57 24.24 3.12
CA GLY A 2 -0.52 23.01 3.96
C GLY A 2 -1.59 22.97 5.07
N GLU A 3 -2.48 23.97 5.17
CA GLU A 3 -3.42 24.07 6.29
C GLU A 3 -4.45 22.91 6.33
N LEU A 4 -5.09 22.61 5.21
CA LEU A 4 -6.01 21.47 5.13
C LEU A 4 -5.32 20.15 5.44
N LEU A 5 -4.06 19.99 5.00
CA LEU A 5 -3.27 18.82 5.33
C LEU A 5 -2.99 18.74 6.83
N ARG A 6 -2.60 19.84 7.48
CA ARG A 6 -2.42 19.85 8.95
C ARG A 6 -3.69 19.45 9.68
N GLN A 7 -4.86 19.95 9.26
CA GLN A 7 -6.15 19.57 9.85
C GLN A 7 -6.41 18.07 9.70
N GLN A 8 -6.14 17.48 8.52
CA GLN A 8 -6.25 16.03 8.34
C GLN A 8 -5.30 15.25 9.25
N LEU A 9 -4.05 15.72 9.41
CA LEU A 9 -3.08 15.07 10.30
C LEU A 9 -3.50 15.14 11.77
N VAL A 10 -4.10 16.24 12.21
CA VAL A 10 -4.69 16.35 13.55
C VAL A 10 -5.79 15.32 13.77
N LEU A 11 -6.67 15.11 12.78
CA LEU A 11 -7.72 14.09 12.86
C LEU A 11 -7.17 12.66 12.87
N LEU A 12 -6.10 12.40 12.14
CA LEU A 12 -5.46 11.08 12.12
C LEU A 12 -4.66 10.80 13.40
N GLY A 13 -4.10 11.86 14.04
CA GLY A 13 -3.30 11.72 15.25
C GLY A 13 -2.21 10.65 15.09
N ASP A 14 -2.10 9.76 16.08
CA ASP A 14 -1.10 8.68 16.11
C ASP A 14 -1.30 7.59 15.05
N ARG A 15 -2.42 7.66 14.30
CA ARG A 15 -2.67 6.75 13.15
C ARG A 15 -1.98 7.21 11.87
N HIS A 16 -1.31 8.36 11.89
CA HIS A 16 -0.55 8.86 10.76
C HIS A 16 0.89 8.35 10.80
N CYS A 17 1.28 7.55 9.81
CA CYS A 17 2.59 6.89 9.77
C CYS A 17 3.54 7.39 8.67
N ALA A 18 3.21 8.45 7.92
CA ALA A 18 4.05 8.91 6.80
C ALA A 18 5.52 9.12 7.22
N TRP A 19 6.44 8.44 6.51
CA TRP A 19 7.87 8.42 6.84
C TRP A 19 8.18 8.06 8.30
N GLY A 20 7.35 7.24 8.90
CA GLY A 20 7.44 6.81 10.30
C GLY A 20 6.72 5.50 10.51
N VAL A 21 6.27 5.28 11.72
CA VAL A 21 5.53 4.08 12.08
C VAL A 21 4.23 4.41 12.78
N CYS A 22 3.24 3.53 12.64
CA CYS A 22 2.04 3.47 13.47
C CYS A 22 2.05 2.14 14.23
N ARG A 23 1.83 2.20 15.53
CA ARG A 23 1.84 1.04 16.45
C ARG A 23 0.53 0.92 17.18
N TRP A 24 0.23 -0.29 17.62
CA TRP A 24 -0.89 -0.61 18.50
C TRP A 24 -0.37 -1.27 19.75
N ASP A 25 -0.83 -0.79 20.90
CA ASP A 25 -0.38 -1.32 22.19
C ASP A 25 -0.95 -2.71 22.48
N ASP A 26 -2.13 -3.03 21.91
CA ASP A 26 -2.88 -4.25 22.19
C ASP A 26 -2.51 -5.44 21.29
N ILE A 27 -1.81 -5.18 20.19
CA ILE A 27 -1.42 -6.21 19.22
C ILE A 27 0.02 -5.98 18.73
N PRO A 28 0.80 -7.04 18.48
CA PRO A 28 2.16 -6.94 17.99
C PRO A 28 2.15 -6.58 16.50
N LEU A 29 1.83 -5.32 16.20
CA LEU A 29 1.71 -4.81 14.84
C LEU A 29 2.29 -3.41 14.73
N THR A 30 3.33 -3.28 13.92
CA THR A 30 3.91 -2.00 13.52
C THR A 30 3.78 -1.83 12.00
N ILE A 31 3.15 -0.74 11.57
CA ILE A 31 3.05 -0.38 10.15
C ILE A 31 4.06 0.72 9.82
N VAL A 32 4.91 0.47 8.85
CA VAL A 32 5.86 1.44 8.28
C VAL A 32 5.14 2.27 7.21
N GLY A 33 5.17 3.57 7.34
CA GLY A 33 4.62 4.47 6.33
C GLY A 33 5.66 4.95 5.33
N ALA A 34 5.35 4.87 4.06
CA ALA A 34 6.15 5.43 2.97
C ALA A 34 5.88 6.94 2.78
N ARG A 35 6.35 7.49 1.66
CA ARG A 35 6.14 8.90 1.29
C ARG A 35 4.65 9.26 1.25
N PRO A 36 4.22 10.32 1.98
CA PRO A 36 2.83 10.72 2.02
C PRO A 36 2.37 11.31 0.68
N PHE A 37 1.13 11.00 0.31
CA PHE A 37 0.43 11.62 -0.82
C PHE A 37 1.18 11.57 -2.16
N SER A 38 1.94 10.52 -2.39
CA SER A 38 2.61 10.31 -3.66
C SER A 38 1.60 10.13 -4.80
N ALA A 39 1.88 10.74 -5.93
CA ALA A 39 1.10 10.53 -7.15
C ALA A 39 1.74 9.53 -8.12
N GLY A 40 2.84 8.86 -7.71
CA GLY A 40 3.63 8.01 -8.60
C GLY A 40 4.36 8.77 -9.71
N GLY A 41 4.94 8.03 -10.64
CA GLY A 41 5.52 8.59 -11.87
C GLY A 41 6.77 9.45 -11.70
N GLY A 42 7.41 9.40 -10.55
CA GLY A 42 8.62 10.14 -10.24
C GLY A 42 8.66 10.63 -8.79
N PHE A 43 9.78 11.27 -8.42
CA PHE A 43 9.92 11.84 -7.09
C PHE A 43 9.62 13.35 -7.11
N HIS A 44 8.50 13.72 -6.56
CA HIS A 44 8.13 15.12 -6.31
C HIS A 44 7.19 15.19 -5.10
N LEU A 45 7.23 16.32 -4.40
CA LEU A 45 6.31 16.63 -3.32
C LEU A 45 5.33 17.71 -3.78
N SER A 46 4.09 17.59 -3.34
CA SER A 46 3.16 18.70 -3.51
C SER A 46 3.53 19.86 -2.57
N LYS A 47 3.18 21.08 -2.94
CA LYS A 47 3.38 22.27 -2.08
C LYS A 47 2.76 22.12 -0.69
N ALA A 48 1.66 21.36 -0.56
CA ALA A 48 1.03 21.09 0.73
C ALA A 48 1.89 20.15 1.59
N VAL A 49 2.49 19.12 0.99
CA VAL A 49 3.39 18.19 1.68
C VAL A 49 4.67 18.92 2.10
N GLU A 50 5.29 19.70 1.20
CA GLU A 50 6.46 20.51 1.54
C GLU A 50 6.19 21.53 2.68
N ALA A 51 4.99 22.12 2.70
CA ALA A 51 4.62 23.08 3.76
C ALA A 51 4.45 22.41 5.14
N VAL A 52 4.27 21.09 5.21
CA VAL A 52 4.10 20.32 6.45
C VAL A 52 5.40 19.64 6.86
N TYR A 53 6.08 18.96 5.92
CA TYR A 53 7.25 18.12 6.21
C TYR A 53 8.59 18.75 5.87
N GLY A 54 8.56 19.95 5.27
CA GLY A 54 9.73 20.59 4.67
C GLY A 54 10.11 19.98 3.31
N PRO A 55 11.11 20.55 2.64
CA PRO A 55 11.68 19.97 1.43
C PRO A 55 12.38 18.64 1.78
N VAL A 56 12.10 17.60 1.00
CA VAL A 56 12.68 16.26 1.18
C VAL A 56 13.18 15.79 -0.18
N THR A 57 14.41 15.32 -0.24
CA THR A 57 14.98 14.71 -1.43
C THR A 57 14.60 13.23 -1.55
N LEU A 58 14.84 12.62 -2.71
CA LEU A 58 14.63 11.18 -2.91
C LEU A 58 15.41 10.36 -1.88
N ASP A 59 16.70 10.65 -1.69
CA ASP A 59 17.54 9.93 -0.74
C ASP A 59 17.06 10.11 0.70
N GLN A 60 16.66 11.31 1.09
CA GLN A 60 16.07 11.55 2.41
C GLN A 60 14.76 10.81 2.61
N SER A 61 13.92 10.67 1.56
CA SER A 61 12.72 9.84 1.63
C SER A 61 13.06 8.38 1.87
N VAL A 62 14.03 7.85 1.12
CA VAL A 62 14.55 6.49 1.30
C VAL A 62 15.06 6.30 2.73
N ASP A 63 15.92 7.19 3.22
CA ASP A 63 16.51 7.08 4.56
C ASP A 63 15.45 7.10 5.68
N ARG A 64 14.40 7.90 5.53
CA ARG A 64 13.27 7.93 6.48
C ARG A 64 12.50 6.60 6.50
N ILE A 65 12.24 6.01 5.33
CA ILE A 65 11.57 4.69 5.23
C ILE A 65 12.46 3.61 5.85
N LEU A 66 13.77 3.63 5.58
CA LEU A 66 14.72 2.69 6.17
C LEU A 66 14.76 2.79 7.71
N ALA A 67 14.83 4.01 8.24
CA ALA A 67 14.82 4.24 9.68
C ALA A 67 13.53 3.74 10.35
N ALA A 68 12.37 3.97 9.70
CA ALA A 68 11.10 3.47 10.16
C ALA A 68 11.06 1.92 10.16
N ALA A 69 11.50 1.27 9.07
CA ALA A 69 11.55 -0.17 8.97
C ALA A 69 12.50 -0.81 10.00
N ALA A 70 13.66 -0.18 10.26
CA ALA A 70 14.61 -0.65 11.26
C ALA A 70 14.06 -0.60 12.70
N SER A 71 13.01 0.16 12.96
CA SER A 71 12.35 0.26 14.26
C SER A 71 11.28 -0.80 14.52
N VAL A 72 10.95 -1.64 13.51
CA VAL A 72 9.97 -2.73 13.65
C VAL A 72 10.62 -3.90 14.36
N PRO A 73 10.05 -4.43 15.47
CA PRO A 73 10.54 -5.61 16.15
C PRO A 73 10.66 -6.81 15.19
N LEU A 74 11.66 -7.67 15.42
CA LEU A 74 11.91 -8.82 14.53
C LEU A 74 10.81 -9.87 14.60
N GLU A 75 10.12 -9.94 15.72
CA GLU A 75 9.00 -10.86 15.99
C GLU A 75 7.68 -10.41 15.36
N GLU A 76 7.56 -9.15 14.97
CA GLU A 76 6.38 -8.63 14.28
C GLU A 76 6.51 -8.79 12.75
N PRO A 77 5.41 -8.89 11.99
CA PRO A 77 5.46 -8.82 10.54
C PRO A 77 5.94 -7.43 10.08
N LEU A 78 6.76 -7.37 9.02
CA LEU A 78 7.18 -6.12 8.42
C LEU A 78 6.18 -5.67 7.35
N LEU A 79 5.27 -4.77 7.73
CA LEU A 79 4.27 -4.19 6.85
C LEU A 79 4.66 -2.78 6.41
N VAL A 80 4.55 -2.52 5.11
CA VAL A 80 4.76 -1.19 4.54
C VAL A 80 3.44 -0.68 3.93
N LEU A 81 3.03 0.53 4.32
CA LEU A 81 1.86 1.21 3.79
C LEU A 81 2.28 2.40 2.95
N ALA A 82 1.81 2.47 1.70
CA ALA A 82 2.12 3.53 0.76
C ALA A 82 0.86 4.08 0.07
N HIS A 83 0.92 5.31 -0.44
CA HIS A 83 -0.15 5.82 -1.29
C HIS A 83 -0.05 5.24 -2.71
N SER A 84 1.12 5.30 -3.34
CA SER A 84 1.42 4.64 -4.60
C SER A 84 2.39 3.48 -4.35
N GLY A 85 2.27 2.39 -5.12
CA GLY A 85 3.18 1.25 -5.00
C GLY A 85 4.58 1.55 -5.53
N PRO A 86 5.56 0.68 -5.27
CA PRO A 86 6.94 0.86 -5.74
C PRO A 86 7.04 0.69 -7.26
N THR A 87 8.08 1.27 -7.87
CA THR A 87 8.51 0.87 -9.22
C THR A 87 9.00 -0.58 -9.22
N GLY A 88 8.91 -1.25 -10.38
CA GLY A 88 9.35 -2.63 -10.55
C GLY A 88 8.23 -3.66 -10.57
N LEU A 89 6.97 -3.24 -10.39
CA LEU A 89 5.80 -4.13 -10.42
C LEU A 89 5.17 -4.27 -11.82
N GLY A 90 5.87 -3.87 -12.87
CA GLY A 90 5.43 -3.98 -14.25
C GLY A 90 5.01 -2.65 -14.87
N SER A 91 5.08 -2.59 -16.20
CA SER A 91 4.79 -1.38 -16.99
C SER A 91 3.56 -1.48 -17.87
N ASP A 92 2.93 -2.66 -17.96
CA ASP A 92 1.71 -2.84 -18.72
C ASP A 92 0.54 -2.11 -18.08
N PRO A 93 -0.50 -1.72 -18.83
CA PRO A 93 -1.64 -0.97 -18.30
C PRO A 93 -2.33 -1.64 -17.10
N ASP A 94 -2.35 -2.98 -17.09
CA ASP A 94 -2.95 -3.82 -16.06
C ASP A 94 -1.98 -4.25 -14.95
N SER A 95 -0.70 -3.88 -15.03
CA SER A 95 0.25 -4.07 -13.93
C SER A 95 -0.15 -3.26 -12.70
N PRO A 96 0.20 -3.66 -11.46
CA PRO A 96 -0.25 -2.99 -10.22
C PRO A 96 0.01 -1.49 -10.18
N CYS A 97 1.13 -1.04 -10.76
CA CYS A 97 1.49 0.38 -10.86
C CYS A 97 1.56 0.89 -12.32
N GLY A 98 1.04 0.11 -13.30
CA GLY A 98 1.07 0.48 -14.70
C GLY A 98 0.19 1.68 -15.04
N ARG A 99 0.69 2.60 -15.86
CA ARG A 99 -0.08 3.75 -16.33
C ARG A 99 -1.00 3.38 -17.49
N ASP A 100 -2.32 3.47 -17.28
CA ASP A 100 -3.33 3.08 -18.27
C ASP A 100 -4.05 4.26 -18.97
N TRP A 101 -3.86 5.51 -18.50
CA TRP A 101 -4.57 6.68 -19.04
C TRP A 101 -3.84 7.42 -20.16
N LYS A 102 -2.59 7.05 -20.46
CA LYS A 102 -1.77 7.67 -21.51
C LYS A 102 -0.84 6.63 -22.14
N SER A 103 -0.79 6.61 -23.48
CA SER A 103 0.17 5.80 -24.24
C SER A 103 1.52 6.52 -24.38
N PRO A 104 2.68 5.82 -24.36
CA PRO A 104 2.77 4.40 -24.02
C PRO A 104 2.48 4.14 -22.52
N ALA A 105 2.07 2.92 -22.21
CA ALA A 105 2.03 2.47 -20.83
C ALA A 105 3.46 2.46 -20.26
N ILE A 106 3.61 2.83 -19.01
CA ILE A 106 4.89 2.81 -18.29
C ILE A 106 4.62 2.45 -16.83
N ASP A 107 5.63 1.98 -16.14
CA ASP A 107 5.62 1.85 -14.70
C ASP A 107 5.47 3.24 -14.06
N TRP A 108 4.46 3.41 -13.23
CA TRP A 108 4.12 4.67 -12.56
C TRP A 108 4.33 4.61 -11.05
N GLY A 109 5.05 3.60 -10.57
CA GLY A 109 5.35 3.42 -9.14
C GLY A 109 6.30 4.48 -8.57
N ASP A 110 6.48 4.41 -7.26
CA ASP A 110 7.37 5.27 -6.49
C ASP A 110 8.79 4.71 -6.44
N LYS A 111 9.75 5.50 -6.92
CA LYS A 111 11.15 5.12 -6.98
C LYS A 111 11.81 5.07 -5.60
N ASP A 112 11.51 6.00 -4.72
CA ASP A 112 12.03 6.03 -3.36
C ASP A 112 11.56 4.80 -2.56
N LEU A 113 10.31 4.39 -2.72
CA LEU A 113 9.79 3.18 -2.09
C LEU A 113 10.49 1.92 -2.61
N SER A 114 10.69 1.80 -3.93
CA SER A 114 11.40 0.67 -4.52
C SER A 114 12.83 0.56 -3.99
N ILE A 115 13.58 1.66 -3.96
CA ILE A 115 14.94 1.70 -3.43
C ILE A 115 14.97 1.32 -1.94
N ALA A 116 14.01 1.85 -1.16
CA ALA A 116 13.91 1.51 0.26
C ALA A 116 13.66 0.02 0.47
N ILE A 117 12.68 -0.57 -0.23
CA ILE A 117 12.36 -2.00 -0.15
C ILE A 117 13.58 -2.85 -0.52
N ASP A 118 14.30 -2.52 -1.61
CA ASP A 118 15.49 -3.26 -2.00
C ASP A 118 16.59 -3.24 -0.94
N ARG A 119 16.80 -2.10 -0.28
CA ARG A 119 17.77 -1.98 0.82
C ARG A 119 17.30 -2.71 2.09
N ILE A 120 16.03 -2.61 2.46
CA ILE A 120 15.44 -3.34 3.60
C ILE A 120 15.58 -4.84 3.38
N ALA A 121 15.30 -5.30 2.17
CA ALA A 121 15.30 -6.73 1.84
C ALA A 121 16.68 -7.41 1.88
N VAL A 122 17.77 -6.65 1.99
CA VAL A 122 19.12 -7.21 2.22
C VAL A 122 19.18 -7.93 3.57
N THR A 123 18.46 -7.44 4.58
CA THR A 123 18.45 -8.00 5.93
C THR A 123 17.12 -8.69 6.27
N ARG A 124 16.01 -8.09 5.88
CA ARG A 124 14.66 -8.58 6.18
C ARG A 124 13.68 -8.10 5.09
N PRO A 125 13.32 -8.93 4.11
CA PRO A 125 12.30 -8.56 3.14
C PRO A 125 10.99 -8.17 3.86
N PRO A 126 10.25 -7.14 3.39
CA PRO A 126 8.89 -6.91 3.88
C PRO A 126 7.99 -8.12 3.62
N ASP A 127 7.13 -8.45 4.58
CA ASP A 127 6.13 -9.51 4.41
C ASP A 127 4.99 -9.03 3.51
N LEU A 128 4.61 -7.75 3.67
CA LEU A 128 3.50 -7.15 2.93
C LEU A 128 3.74 -5.68 2.64
N VAL A 129 3.53 -5.28 1.39
CA VAL A 129 3.48 -3.87 0.94
C VAL A 129 2.08 -3.58 0.44
N VAL A 130 1.34 -2.71 1.13
CA VAL A 130 -0.01 -2.30 0.76
C VAL A 130 0.02 -0.89 0.18
N PHE A 131 -0.62 -0.71 -0.96
CA PHE A 131 -0.71 0.59 -1.61
C PHE A 131 -2.04 0.76 -2.35
N GLY A 132 -2.26 1.94 -2.88
CA GLY A 132 -3.47 2.28 -3.63
C GLY A 132 -3.16 3.10 -4.88
N HIS A 133 -3.82 4.25 -5.03
CA HIS A 133 -3.68 5.22 -6.11
C HIS A 133 -4.13 4.72 -7.49
N MET A 134 -3.62 3.59 -7.96
CA MET A 134 -3.96 2.99 -9.25
C MET A 134 -5.22 2.14 -9.10
N HIS A 135 -6.38 2.69 -9.48
CA HIS A 135 -7.67 2.02 -9.31
C HIS A 135 -7.72 0.66 -10.02
N HIS A 136 -8.46 -0.30 -9.47
CA HIS A 136 -8.56 -1.66 -10.02
C HIS A 136 -9.18 -1.64 -11.43
N ALA A 137 -10.28 -0.91 -11.65
CA ALA A 137 -10.84 -0.76 -12.99
C ALA A 137 -9.92 0.09 -13.86
N LEU A 138 -9.59 -0.41 -15.05
CA LEU A 138 -8.75 0.31 -16.02
C LEU A 138 -9.49 1.53 -16.56
N LYS A 139 -8.78 2.65 -16.66
CA LYS A 139 -9.34 3.91 -17.18
C LYS A 139 -9.49 3.90 -18.70
N ARG A 140 -8.61 3.18 -19.39
CA ARG A 140 -8.69 2.95 -20.84
C ARG A 140 -8.68 1.46 -21.13
N GLY A 141 -9.58 1.03 -21.99
CA GLY A 141 -9.83 -0.38 -22.30
C GLY A 141 -10.88 -0.99 -21.39
N SER A 142 -10.95 -2.31 -21.40
CA SER A 142 -11.83 -3.13 -20.54
C SER A 142 -10.98 -4.00 -19.63
N GLY A 143 -11.45 -4.26 -18.41
CA GLY A 143 -10.81 -5.18 -17.47
C GLY A 143 -10.33 -4.52 -16.20
N TYR A 144 -9.57 -5.30 -15.46
CA TYR A 144 -9.10 -4.95 -14.14
C TYR A 144 -7.59 -5.06 -14.04
N ARG A 145 -7.01 -4.23 -13.20
CA ARG A 145 -5.62 -4.22 -12.83
C ARG A 145 -5.31 -5.43 -11.94
N GLN A 146 -4.14 -6.00 -12.11
CA GLN A 146 -3.62 -7.00 -11.20
C GLN A 146 -3.45 -6.39 -9.81
N SER A 147 -4.11 -6.98 -8.81
CA SER A 147 -4.12 -6.45 -7.44
C SER A 147 -3.04 -7.05 -6.54
N LEU A 148 -2.45 -8.19 -6.92
CA LEU A 148 -1.39 -8.86 -6.17
C LEU A 148 -0.22 -9.25 -7.08
N ILE A 149 0.99 -8.96 -6.61
CA ILE A 149 2.24 -9.59 -7.07
C ILE A 149 2.97 -10.07 -5.83
N GLN A 150 3.61 -11.23 -5.91
CA GLN A 150 4.58 -11.70 -4.93
C GLN A 150 5.94 -11.84 -5.60
N ASP A 151 6.97 -11.24 -5.02
CA ASP A 151 8.32 -11.32 -5.57
C ASP A 151 9.05 -12.61 -5.14
N ARG A 152 10.26 -12.81 -5.67
CA ARG A 152 11.07 -13.99 -5.37
C ARG A 152 11.58 -14.05 -3.93
N ARG A 153 11.51 -12.96 -3.19
CA ARG A 153 11.90 -12.86 -1.77
C ARG A 153 10.73 -13.20 -0.86
N GLY A 154 9.53 -13.43 -1.43
CA GLY A 154 8.30 -13.71 -0.71
C GLY A 154 7.48 -12.47 -0.36
N THR A 155 7.96 -11.26 -0.63
CA THR A 155 7.21 -10.03 -0.38
C THR A 155 5.94 -10.00 -1.21
N ALA A 156 4.78 -9.84 -0.56
CA ALA A 156 3.50 -9.63 -1.21
C ALA A 156 3.23 -8.13 -1.41
N TYR A 157 2.91 -7.73 -2.65
CA TYR A 157 2.56 -6.36 -3.03
C TYR A 157 1.09 -6.30 -3.38
N VAL A 158 0.29 -5.62 -2.57
CA VAL A 158 -1.18 -5.56 -2.72
C VAL A 158 -1.63 -4.15 -3.08
N ASN A 159 -2.23 -4.02 -4.25
CA ASN A 159 -2.98 -2.83 -4.60
C ASN A 159 -4.38 -2.91 -3.97
N ALA A 160 -4.64 -2.07 -2.98
CA ALA A 160 -5.90 -2.00 -2.25
C ALA A 160 -6.89 -0.96 -2.83
N ALA A 161 -6.64 -0.43 -4.04
CA ALA A 161 -7.45 0.63 -4.64
C ALA A 161 -8.71 0.11 -5.37
N CYS A 162 -9.49 -0.75 -4.74
CA CYS A 162 -10.87 -1.03 -5.18
C CYS A 162 -11.72 0.23 -4.98
N VAL A 163 -12.06 0.89 -6.05
CA VAL A 163 -12.84 2.15 -6.05
C VAL A 163 -14.00 2.01 -7.03
N PRO A 164 -15.24 2.34 -6.60
CA PRO A 164 -15.63 2.82 -5.26
C PRO A 164 -15.51 1.71 -4.20
N ARG A 165 -15.24 2.12 -2.94
CA ARG A 165 -15.20 1.21 -1.78
C ARG A 165 -16.57 0.92 -1.19
N SER A 166 -17.61 1.30 -1.87
CA SER A 166 -19.01 1.02 -1.52
C SER A 166 -19.75 0.66 -2.79
N GLY A 167 -20.75 -0.20 -2.67
CA GLY A 167 -21.58 -0.67 -3.76
C GLY A 167 -22.91 -1.18 -3.24
N LEU A 168 -23.66 -1.81 -4.11
CA LEU A 168 -24.89 -2.53 -3.76
C LEU A 168 -24.74 -3.98 -4.21
N ASP A 169 -25.29 -4.90 -3.43
CA ASP A 169 -25.44 -6.28 -3.87
C ASP A 169 -26.62 -6.43 -4.87
N THR A 170 -26.85 -7.65 -5.31
CA THR A 170 -27.93 -7.98 -6.27
C THR A 170 -29.34 -7.73 -5.72
N THR A 171 -29.48 -7.55 -4.40
CA THR A 171 -30.74 -7.24 -3.72
C THR A 171 -30.91 -5.74 -3.41
N GLY A 172 -29.91 -4.92 -3.75
CA GLY A 172 -29.88 -3.48 -3.43
C GLY A 172 -29.38 -3.14 -2.04
N GLN A 173 -28.80 -4.10 -1.30
CA GLN A 173 -28.22 -3.85 0.02
C GLN A 173 -26.84 -3.18 -0.14
N PRO A 174 -26.52 -2.16 0.70
CA PRO A 174 -25.22 -1.51 0.67
C PRO A 174 -24.10 -2.47 1.07
N LEU A 175 -22.97 -2.35 0.36
CA LEU A 175 -21.75 -3.10 0.62
C LEU A 175 -20.56 -2.14 0.81
N LEU A 176 -19.64 -2.53 1.69
CA LEU A 176 -18.36 -1.86 1.98
C LEU A 176 -17.20 -2.80 1.65
N HIS A 177 -16.21 -2.31 0.94
CA HIS A 177 -15.03 -3.06 0.53
C HIS A 177 -13.85 -2.86 1.47
N TRP A 178 -13.16 -3.98 1.77
CA TRP A 178 -11.91 -4.02 2.53
C TRP A 178 -10.91 -4.94 1.84
N SER A 179 -9.64 -4.53 1.82
CA SER A 179 -8.52 -5.46 1.59
C SER A 179 -8.14 -6.06 2.93
N TRP A 180 -7.99 -7.39 2.98
CA TRP A 180 -7.84 -8.15 4.20
C TRP A 180 -6.58 -8.99 4.16
N ALA A 181 -5.77 -8.93 5.21
CA ALA A 181 -4.57 -9.73 5.38
C ALA A 181 -4.62 -10.48 6.71
N GLU A 182 -4.27 -11.76 6.70
CA GLU A 182 -4.22 -12.61 7.88
C GLU A 182 -2.79 -13.07 8.12
N PHE A 183 -2.38 -13.01 9.38
CA PHE A 183 -1.06 -13.45 9.82
C PHE A 183 -1.17 -14.53 10.88
N SER A 184 -0.24 -15.49 10.86
CA SER A 184 0.00 -16.44 11.94
C SER A 184 1.40 -16.17 12.50
N GLY A 185 1.48 -15.57 13.70
CA GLY A 185 2.72 -14.93 14.12
C GLY A 185 3.12 -13.81 13.16
N SER A 186 4.36 -13.82 12.69
CA SER A 186 4.85 -12.88 11.66
C SER A 186 4.53 -13.31 10.23
N CYS A 187 3.95 -14.50 10.02
CA CYS A 187 3.75 -15.08 8.69
C CYS A 187 2.45 -14.63 8.05
N LEU A 188 2.51 -14.05 6.86
CA LEU A 188 1.34 -13.76 6.04
C LEU A 188 0.76 -15.06 5.50
N THR A 189 -0.48 -15.39 5.90
CA THR A 189 -1.15 -16.65 5.56
C THR A 189 -2.26 -16.49 4.53
N HIS A 190 -2.92 -15.33 4.50
CA HIS A 190 -4.03 -15.09 3.59
C HIS A 190 -4.15 -13.63 3.20
N LEU A 191 -4.52 -13.40 1.93
CA LEU A 191 -4.89 -12.10 1.40
C LEU A 191 -6.20 -12.20 0.64
N SER A 192 -7.07 -11.20 0.79
CA SER A 192 -8.33 -11.15 0.05
C SER A 192 -8.87 -9.74 -0.09
N HIS A 193 -9.72 -9.55 -1.09
CA HIS A 193 -10.65 -8.43 -1.17
C HIS A 193 -12.01 -8.93 -0.66
N ARG A 194 -12.62 -8.20 0.27
CA ARG A 194 -13.87 -8.59 0.94
C ARG A 194 -14.89 -7.49 0.87
N TRP A 195 -16.15 -7.89 0.70
CA TRP A 195 -17.29 -7.01 0.71
C TRP A 195 -18.22 -7.39 1.86
N TYR A 196 -18.49 -6.43 2.72
CA TYR A 196 -19.31 -6.59 3.91
C TYR A 196 -20.55 -5.70 3.83
N THR A 197 -21.65 -6.13 4.44
CA THR A 197 -22.76 -5.26 4.77
C THR A 197 -22.38 -4.26 5.87
N PRO A 198 -23.11 -3.16 6.07
CA PRO A 198 -22.82 -2.20 7.16
C PRO A 198 -22.85 -2.81 8.57
N ASP A 199 -23.61 -3.88 8.77
CA ASP A 199 -23.69 -4.65 10.02
C ASP A 199 -22.61 -5.74 10.16
N GLY A 200 -21.68 -5.83 9.19
CA GLY A 200 -20.49 -6.67 9.27
C GLY A 200 -20.64 -8.09 8.72
N GLU A 201 -21.71 -8.40 8.00
CA GLU A 201 -21.86 -9.69 7.32
C GLU A 201 -21.01 -9.74 6.04
N LEU A 202 -20.16 -10.77 5.90
CA LEU A 202 -19.38 -11.02 4.69
C LEU A 202 -20.30 -11.50 3.55
N ARG A 203 -20.37 -10.77 2.46
CA ARG A 203 -21.18 -11.10 1.27
C ARG A 203 -20.38 -11.66 0.12
N HIS A 204 -19.17 -11.16 -0.07
CA HIS A 204 -18.31 -11.62 -1.16
C HIS A 204 -16.84 -11.56 -0.74
N GLN A 205 -16.05 -12.53 -1.17
CA GLN A 205 -14.62 -12.60 -0.98
C GLN A 205 -13.93 -13.06 -2.25
N GLU A 206 -12.91 -12.33 -2.65
CA GLU A 206 -11.94 -12.72 -3.66
C GLU A 206 -10.61 -13.00 -2.97
N SER A 207 -10.24 -14.28 -2.88
CA SER A 207 -8.96 -14.69 -2.31
C SER A 207 -7.83 -14.43 -3.31
N LEU A 208 -6.76 -13.80 -2.85
CA LEU A 208 -5.56 -13.52 -3.62
C LEU A 208 -4.56 -14.66 -3.38
N ALA A 209 -4.20 -15.38 -4.44
CA ALA A 209 -3.33 -16.54 -4.32
C ALA A 209 -1.89 -16.12 -3.98
N LEU A 210 -1.44 -16.44 -2.79
CA LEU A 210 -0.03 -16.39 -2.41
C LEU A 210 0.69 -17.63 -2.98
N HIS A 211 1.81 -17.42 -3.64
CA HIS A 211 2.70 -18.54 -3.99
C HIS A 211 3.30 -19.07 -2.70
N SER A 212 3.38 -20.39 -2.57
CA SER A 212 3.73 -21.18 -1.38
C SER A 212 4.51 -20.42 -0.32
N ALA A 213 4.01 -20.45 0.90
CA ALA A 213 4.63 -19.81 2.05
C ALA A 213 6.15 -19.97 2.02
N VAL A 214 6.87 -18.87 2.03
CA VAL A 214 8.22 -18.87 2.57
C VAL A 214 8.08 -19.55 3.92
N GLN A 215 8.81 -20.64 4.14
CA GLN A 215 8.79 -21.34 5.43
C GLN A 215 9.12 -20.31 6.50
N CYS A 216 8.13 -19.99 7.29
CA CYS A 216 8.25 -19.12 8.45
C CYS A 216 9.03 -19.83 9.56
#